data_1288f6981fe247d9f6df82b77549d4a4
#
_entry.id   1288f6981fe247d9f6df82b77549d4a4
#
_cell.length_a   1.000
_cell.length_b   1.000
_cell.length_c   1.000
_cell.angle_alpha   90.00
_cell.angle_beta   90.00
_cell.angle_gamma   90.00
#
_symmetry.space_group_name_H-M   'P 1'
#
loop_
_entity.id
_entity.type
_entity.pdbx_description
1 polymer ?
#
loop_
_entity_poly.entity_id
_entity_poly.type
_entity_poly.pdbx_seq_one_letter_code
_entity_poly.pdbx_strand_id
1 'polypeptide(L)'
;QNYFNMQLSQVETLEYLSEDINELLVDVMKGWLDAFPEMIENTEKISNQIRFSGVQSAFKKIEVLIENYEYLISSIISIKNLIGDSAAAGLAHLSLAEEKTKSMLSEALMAVEKKDFVCLADIIEYELITSLQNWEKLLLDLLNLLNGEKAVDNRARQDRYKIISSFTSRGRMAN
;
A
#
# COMPACT_ATOMS: atom_id res chain seq x y z
N GLN A 1 30.69 -11.41 29.25
CA GLN A 1 30.81 -10.17 28.43
C GLN A 1 30.54 -10.42 26.92
N ASN A 2 31.01 -11.55 26.34
CA ASN A 2 30.81 -11.87 24.93
C ASN A 2 29.35 -12.17 24.54
N TYR A 3 28.57 -12.81 25.42
CA TYR A 3 27.19 -13.19 25.15
C TYR A 3 26.25 -11.97 25.07
N PHE A 4 26.46 -10.97 25.90
CA PHE A 4 25.71 -9.74 25.97
C PHE A 4 25.95 -8.86 24.72
N ASN A 5 27.19 -8.77 24.27
CA ASN A 5 27.56 -8.02 23.05
C ASN A 5 27.01 -8.68 21.78
N MET A 6 26.91 -10.01 21.75
CA MET A 6 26.35 -10.76 20.63
C MET A 6 24.82 -10.56 20.52
N GLN A 7 24.10 -10.49 21.64
CA GLN A 7 22.67 -10.17 21.66
C GLN A 7 22.39 -8.71 21.25
N LEU A 8 23.20 -7.75 21.68
CA LEU A 8 23.08 -6.36 21.28
C LEU A 8 23.26 -6.18 19.76
N SER A 9 24.27 -6.84 19.17
CA SER A 9 24.49 -6.75 17.72
C SER A 9 23.36 -7.38 16.90
N GLN A 10 22.71 -8.43 17.40
CA GLN A 10 21.54 -9.04 16.76
C GLN A 10 20.31 -8.12 16.85
N VAL A 11 20.09 -7.45 17.96
CA VAL A 11 19.00 -6.48 18.13
C VAL A 11 19.20 -5.28 17.22
N GLU A 12 20.41 -4.71 17.17
CA GLU A 12 20.75 -3.62 16.25
C GLU A 12 20.52 -4.02 14.78
N THR A 13 20.92 -5.22 14.37
CA THR A 13 20.71 -5.73 13.01
C THR A 13 19.22 -5.88 12.68
N LEU A 14 18.40 -6.38 13.62
CA LEU A 14 16.96 -6.50 13.45
C LEU A 14 16.26 -5.14 13.38
N GLU A 15 16.72 -4.15 14.14
CA GLU A 15 16.21 -2.78 14.08
C GLU A 15 16.50 -2.14 12.72
N TYR A 16 17.72 -2.26 12.17
CA TYR A 16 18.07 -1.79 10.84
C TYR A 16 17.23 -2.42 9.75
N LEU A 17 17.07 -3.74 9.76
CA LEU A 17 16.23 -4.46 8.78
C LEU A 17 14.75 -4.01 8.85
N SER A 18 14.24 -3.71 10.04
CA SER A 18 12.87 -3.21 10.23
C SER A 18 12.70 -1.79 9.70
N GLU A 19 13.72 -0.92 9.83
CA GLU A 19 13.69 0.44 9.27
C GLU A 19 13.70 0.41 7.74
N ASP A 20 14.55 -0.40 7.12
CA ASP A 20 14.63 -0.57 5.67
C ASP A 20 13.32 -1.09 5.07
N ILE A 21 12.67 -2.06 5.73
CA ILE A 21 11.37 -2.58 5.28
C ILE A 21 10.28 -1.50 5.36
N ASN A 22 10.24 -0.73 6.43
CA ASN A 22 9.26 0.35 6.59
C ASN A 22 9.47 1.48 5.56
N GLU A 23 10.71 1.80 5.21
CA GLU A 23 11.01 2.77 4.15
C GLU A 23 10.54 2.25 2.79
N LEU A 24 10.83 0.99 2.48
CA LEU A 24 10.37 0.35 1.25
C LEU A 24 8.83 0.34 1.15
N LEU A 25 8.12 0.02 2.23
CA LEU A 25 6.65 0.06 2.27
C LEU A 25 6.12 1.46 1.99
N VAL A 26 6.70 2.48 2.63
CA VAL A 26 6.33 3.88 2.43
C VAL A 26 6.54 4.29 0.98
N ASP A 27 7.66 3.92 0.37
CA ASP A 27 8.00 4.27 -1.02
C ASP A 27 7.06 3.57 -2.01
N VAL A 28 6.73 2.31 -1.80
CA VAL A 28 5.74 1.59 -2.64
C VAL A 28 4.36 2.25 -2.55
N MET A 29 3.90 2.60 -1.34
CA MET A 29 2.60 3.26 -1.17
C MET A 29 2.57 4.65 -1.80
N LYS A 30 3.64 5.45 -1.68
CA LYS A 30 3.75 6.75 -2.35
C LYS A 30 3.74 6.61 -3.86
N GLY A 31 4.46 5.63 -4.40
CA GLY A 31 4.46 5.35 -5.84
C GLY A 31 3.05 5.07 -6.37
N TRP A 32 2.22 4.32 -5.63
CA TRP A 32 0.82 4.12 -6.00
C TRP A 32 -0.02 5.39 -5.86
N LEU A 33 0.16 6.17 -4.78
CA LEU A 33 -0.57 7.43 -4.59
C LEU A 33 -0.28 8.42 -5.73
N ASP A 34 0.95 8.46 -6.23
CA ASP A 34 1.33 9.29 -7.37
C ASP A 34 0.76 8.77 -8.70
N ALA A 35 0.54 7.45 -8.83
CA ALA A 35 0.02 6.82 -10.04
C ALA A 35 -1.52 6.89 -10.16
N PHE A 36 -2.27 6.94 -9.06
CA PHE A 36 -3.73 6.89 -9.08
C PHE A 36 -4.40 7.97 -9.95
N PRO A 37 -4.00 9.25 -9.92
CA PRO A 37 -4.62 10.27 -10.76
C PRO A 37 -4.57 9.93 -12.25
N GLU A 38 -3.41 9.48 -12.73
CA GLU A 38 -3.26 9.07 -14.13
C GLU A 38 -4.07 7.80 -14.44
N MET A 39 -4.11 6.83 -13.54
CA MET A 39 -4.92 5.62 -13.69
C MET A 39 -6.40 5.95 -13.80
N ILE A 40 -6.92 6.85 -12.97
CA ILE A 40 -8.32 7.30 -13.01
C ILE A 40 -8.61 7.96 -14.33
N GLU A 41 -7.79 8.93 -14.76
CA GLU A 41 -7.96 9.63 -16.05
C GLU A 41 -7.94 8.67 -17.24
N ASN A 42 -7.02 7.70 -17.23
CA ASN A 42 -6.93 6.68 -18.28
C ASN A 42 -8.15 5.75 -18.28
N THR A 43 -8.68 5.39 -17.10
CA THR A 43 -9.88 4.57 -16.95
C THR A 43 -11.10 5.28 -17.54
N GLU A 44 -11.28 6.59 -17.27
CA GLU A 44 -12.34 7.42 -17.87
C GLU A 44 -12.22 7.47 -19.41
N LYS A 45 -11.01 7.67 -19.93
CA LYS A 45 -10.76 7.67 -21.39
C LYS A 45 -11.10 6.33 -22.02
N ILE A 46 -10.85 5.20 -21.36
CA ILE A 46 -11.19 3.87 -21.84
C ILE A 46 -12.70 3.68 -21.93
N SER A 47 -13.46 4.02 -20.87
CA SER A 47 -14.92 3.96 -20.87
C SER A 47 -15.52 4.78 -22.03
N ASN A 48 -15.09 6.03 -22.17
CA ASN A 48 -15.53 6.89 -23.27
C ASN A 48 -15.18 6.30 -24.65
N GLN A 49 -13.99 5.72 -24.79
CA GLN A 49 -13.57 5.11 -26.05
C GLN A 49 -14.43 3.89 -26.42
N ILE A 50 -14.81 3.05 -25.45
CA ILE A 50 -15.73 1.93 -25.67
C ILE A 50 -17.09 2.43 -26.17
N ARG A 51 -17.64 3.46 -25.53
CA ARG A 51 -18.97 4.01 -25.86
C ARG A 51 -19.04 4.68 -27.23
N PHE A 52 -18.00 5.47 -27.56
CA PHE A 52 -18.05 6.31 -28.75
C PHE A 52 -17.30 5.74 -29.95
N SER A 53 -16.28 4.91 -29.76
CA SER A 53 -15.43 4.40 -30.83
C SER A 53 -15.47 2.87 -30.94
N GLY A 54 -16.18 2.22 -30.04
CA GLY A 54 -16.29 0.77 -29.96
C GLY A 54 -15.10 0.10 -29.24
N VAL A 55 -15.36 -1.08 -28.70
CA VAL A 55 -14.41 -1.83 -27.84
C VAL A 55 -13.10 -2.18 -28.55
N GLN A 56 -13.14 -2.43 -29.85
CA GLN A 56 -11.94 -2.77 -30.64
C GLN A 56 -10.85 -1.70 -30.53
N SER A 57 -11.25 -0.43 -30.52
CA SER A 57 -10.31 0.69 -30.40
C SER A 57 -9.72 0.83 -28.99
N ALA A 58 -10.42 0.33 -27.98
CA ALA A 58 -10.02 0.39 -26.57
C ALA A 58 -9.31 -0.88 -26.07
N PHE A 59 -9.36 -1.99 -26.82
CA PHE A 59 -8.98 -3.34 -26.34
C PHE A 59 -7.58 -3.38 -25.70
N LYS A 60 -6.58 -2.85 -26.40
CA LYS A 60 -5.20 -2.81 -25.86
C LYS A 60 -5.07 -1.99 -24.59
N LYS A 61 -5.88 -0.93 -24.41
CA LYS A 61 -5.88 -0.12 -23.20
C LYS A 61 -6.58 -0.83 -22.05
N ILE A 62 -7.60 -1.65 -22.34
CA ILE A 62 -8.27 -2.50 -21.36
C ILE A 62 -7.29 -3.55 -20.82
N GLU A 63 -6.49 -4.18 -21.69
CA GLU A 63 -5.44 -5.11 -21.27
C GLU A 63 -4.47 -4.44 -20.29
N VAL A 64 -3.93 -3.27 -20.65
CA VAL A 64 -3.03 -2.50 -19.76
C VAL A 64 -3.71 -2.10 -18.45
N LEU A 65 -5.00 -1.74 -18.50
CA LEU A 65 -5.76 -1.43 -17.29
C LEU A 65 -5.86 -2.64 -16.36
N ILE A 66 -6.15 -3.82 -16.88
CA ILE A 66 -6.21 -5.07 -16.12
C ILE A 66 -4.84 -5.40 -15.51
N GLU A 67 -3.77 -5.32 -16.29
CA GLU A 67 -2.39 -5.55 -15.82
C GLU A 67 -2.03 -4.61 -14.66
N ASN A 68 -2.40 -3.33 -14.75
CA ASN A 68 -2.19 -2.37 -13.68
C ASN A 68 -2.95 -2.73 -12.38
N TYR A 69 -4.19 -3.24 -12.50
CA TYR A 69 -4.94 -3.71 -11.35
C TYR A 69 -4.34 -4.98 -10.73
N GLU A 70 -3.88 -5.92 -11.54
CA GLU A 70 -3.19 -7.13 -11.06
C GLU A 70 -1.90 -6.76 -10.30
N TYR A 71 -1.16 -5.77 -10.82
CA TYR A 71 0.04 -5.26 -10.15
C TYR A 71 -0.30 -4.55 -8.84
N LEU A 72 -1.35 -3.73 -8.80
CA LEU A 72 -1.84 -3.10 -7.58
C LEU A 72 -2.21 -4.15 -6.53
N ILE A 73 -3.02 -5.15 -6.89
CA ILE A 73 -3.43 -6.22 -5.98
C ILE A 73 -2.21 -6.97 -5.44
N SER A 74 -1.25 -7.31 -6.30
CA SER A 74 -0.01 -8.00 -5.88
C SER A 74 0.81 -7.16 -4.91
N SER A 75 0.90 -5.85 -5.14
CA SER A 75 1.58 -4.90 -4.23
C SER A 75 0.87 -4.83 -2.87
N ILE A 76 -0.47 -4.77 -2.86
CA ILE A 76 -1.26 -4.76 -1.63
C ILE A 76 -1.08 -6.05 -0.81
N ILE A 77 -1.06 -7.20 -1.47
CA ILE A 77 -0.79 -8.49 -0.79
C ILE A 77 0.60 -8.45 -0.15
N SER A 78 1.60 -7.93 -0.84
CA SER A 78 2.96 -7.79 -0.30
C SER A 78 3.00 -6.83 0.88
N ILE A 79 2.34 -5.67 0.80
CA ILE A 79 2.20 -4.71 1.91
C ILE A 79 1.55 -5.38 3.12
N LYS A 80 0.44 -6.11 2.94
CA LYS A 80 -0.25 -6.83 4.01
C LYS A 80 0.68 -7.84 4.72
N ASN A 81 1.45 -8.60 3.95
CA ASN A 81 2.36 -9.61 4.49
C ASN A 81 3.51 -8.98 5.29
N LEU A 82 3.97 -7.80 4.91
CA LEU A 82 5.09 -7.10 5.57
C LEU A 82 4.66 -6.36 6.85
N ILE A 83 3.46 -5.78 6.86
CA ILE A 83 2.94 -5.05 8.04
C ILE A 83 2.59 -6.02 9.18
N GLY A 84 2.20 -7.27 8.87
CA GLY A 84 1.81 -8.24 9.87
C GLY A 84 0.56 -7.82 10.68
N ASP A 85 0.40 -8.39 11.88
CA ASP A 85 -0.80 -8.19 12.71
C ASP A 85 -0.85 -6.82 13.42
N SER A 86 0.20 -6.02 13.37
CA SER A 86 0.30 -4.73 14.07
C SER A 86 -0.75 -3.71 13.61
N ALA A 87 -1.27 -3.82 12.38
CA ALA A 87 -2.29 -2.93 11.82
C ALA A 87 -3.60 -3.66 11.47
N ALA A 88 -4.05 -4.59 12.32
CA ALA A 88 -5.16 -5.51 12.04
C ALA A 88 -6.44 -4.83 11.50
N ALA A 89 -6.81 -3.65 12.03
CA ALA A 89 -8.00 -2.92 11.55
C ALA A 89 -7.81 -2.40 10.12
N GLY A 90 -6.64 -1.84 9.79
CA GLY A 90 -6.30 -1.41 8.42
C GLY A 90 -6.27 -2.57 7.43
N LEU A 91 -5.71 -3.72 7.84
CA LEU A 91 -5.62 -4.93 7.03
C LEU A 91 -7.00 -5.50 6.65
N ALA A 92 -8.01 -5.40 7.52
CA ALA A 92 -9.37 -5.84 7.23
C ALA A 92 -9.99 -5.03 6.08
N HIS A 93 -9.80 -3.70 6.08
CA HIS A 93 -10.27 -2.82 5.00
C HIS A 93 -9.56 -3.09 3.68
N LEU A 94 -8.24 -3.33 3.69
CA LEU A 94 -7.48 -3.71 2.50
C LEU A 94 -7.97 -5.03 1.91
N SER A 95 -8.24 -6.05 2.76
CA SER A 95 -8.75 -7.35 2.31
C SER A 95 -10.13 -7.23 1.66
N LEU A 96 -11.02 -6.44 2.23
CA LEU A 96 -12.34 -6.20 1.67
C LEU A 96 -12.27 -5.47 0.32
N ALA A 97 -11.39 -4.47 0.20
CA ALA A 97 -11.18 -3.76 -1.05
C ALA A 97 -10.58 -4.67 -2.13
N GLU A 98 -9.65 -5.56 -1.76
CA GLU A 98 -9.06 -6.58 -2.64
C GLU A 98 -10.14 -7.52 -3.20
N GLU A 99 -10.98 -8.11 -2.34
CA GLU A 99 -12.06 -9.00 -2.75
C GLU A 99 -13.05 -8.30 -3.68
N LYS A 100 -13.45 -7.07 -3.35
CA LYS A 100 -14.34 -6.27 -4.18
C LYS A 100 -13.73 -5.98 -5.55
N THR A 101 -12.45 -5.63 -5.61
CA THR A 101 -11.76 -5.37 -6.87
C THR A 101 -11.69 -6.61 -7.73
N LYS A 102 -11.37 -7.78 -7.16
CA LYS A 102 -11.37 -9.06 -7.88
C LYS A 102 -12.74 -9.42 -8.44
N SER A 103 -13.83 -9.16 -7.69
CA SER A 103 -15.20 -9.38 -8.18
C SER A 103 -15.50 -8.50 -9.40
N MET A 104 -15.19 -7.20 -9.32
CA MET A 104 -15.41 -6.27 -10.43
C MET A 104 -14.61 -6.63 -11.68
N LEU A 105 -13.36 -7.04 -11.54
CA LEU A 105 -12.54 -7.51 -12.67
C LEU A 105 -13.13 -8.78 -13.29
N SER A 106 -13.66 -9.70 -12.49
CA SER A 106 -14.37 -10.90 -12.97
C SER A 106 -15.63 -10.53 -13.73
N GLU A 107 -16.42 -9.57 -13.23
CA GLU A 107 -17.62 -9.08 -13.91
C GLU A 107 -17.29 -8.39 -15.24
N ALA A 108 -16.24 -7.58 -15.29
CA ALA A 108 -15.73 -6.97 -16.51
C ALA A 108 -15.31 -8.03 -17.55
N LEU A 109 -14.61 -9.09 -17.11
CA LEU A 109 -14.25 -10.21 -17.99
C LEU A 109 -15.48 -10.92 -18.54
N MET A 110 -16.48 -11.21 -17.71
CA MET A 110 -17.75 -11.80 -18.16
C MET A 110 -18.49 -10.90 -19.16
N ALA A 111 -18.46 -9.58 -18.98
CA ALA A 111 -19.04 -8.64 -19.94
C ALA A 111 -18.33 -8.70 -21.31
N VAL A 112 -16.99 -8.82 -21.31
CA VAL A 112 -16.21 -9.02 -22.54
C VAL A 112 -16.59 -10.35 -23.22
N GLU A 113 -16.66 -11.45 -22.50
CA GLU A 113 -17.02 -12.77 -23.03
C GLU A 113 -18.42 -12.79 -23.65
N LYS A 114 -19.39 -12.13 -23.01
CA LYS A 114 -20.76 -11.98 -23.51
C LYS A 114 -20.90 -10.94 -24.60
N LYS A 115 -19.85 -10.20 -24.91
CA LYS A 115 -19.84 -9.04 -25.83
C LYS A 115 -20.82 -7.94 -25.41
N ASP A 116 -21.06 -7.83 -24.09
CA ASP A 116 -21.86 -6.75 -23.51
C ASP A 116 -20.97 -5.55 -23.20
N PHE A 117 -20.69 -4.78 -24.25
CA PHE A 117 -19.77 -3.65 -24.16
C PHE A 117 -20.38 -2.43 -23.47
N VAL A 118 -21.70 -2.38 -23.34
CA VAL A 118 -22.37 -1.35 -22.54
C VAL A 118 -22.11 -1.62 -21.06
N CYS A 119 -22.37 -2.86 -20.62
CA CYS A 119 -22.07 -3.28 -19.26
C CYS A 119 -20.57 -3.12 -18.93
N LEU A 120 -19.67 -3.49 -19.85
CA LEU A 120 -18.23 -3.28 -19.67
C LEU A 120 -17.88 -1.81 -19.46
N ALA A 121 -18.42 -0.90 -20.26
CA ALA A 121 -18.17 0.53 -20.13
C ALA A 121 -18.70 1.07 -18.79
N ASP A 122 -19.86 0.59 -18.34
CA ASP A 122 -20.44 0.96 -17.05
C ASP A 122 -19.59 0.49 -15.88
N ILE A 123 -19.11 -0.76 -15.90
CA ILE A 123 -18.20 -1.29 -14.87
C ILE A 123 -16.92 -0.44 -14.81
N ILE A 124 -16.32 -0.14 -15.97
CA ILE A 124 -15.09 0.66 -16.05
C ILE A 124 -15.32 2.06 -15.48
N GLU A 125 -16.41 2.73 -15.86
CA GLU A 125 -16.68 4.13 -15.49
C GLU A 125 -17.09 4.27 -14.02
N TYR A 126 -17.99 3.42 -13.55
CA TYR A 126 -18.60 3.63 -12.24
C TYR A 126 -17.95 2.79 -11.13
N GLU A 127 -17.52 1.58 -11.44
CA GLU A 127 -17.02 0.67 -10.42
C GLU A 127 -15.50 0.72 -10.30
N LEU A 128 -14.77 0.64 -11.43
CA LEU A 128 -13.32 0.65 -11.38
C LEU A 128 -12.76 2.00 -10.95
N ILE A 129 -13.30 3.12 -11.41
CA ILE A 129 -12.89 4.46 -10.96
C ILE A 129 -13.14 4.60 -9.45
N THR A 130 -14.32 4.22 -8.99
CA THR A 130 -14.65 4.24 -7.54
C THR A 130 -13.71 3.35 -6.74
N SER A 131 -13.31 2.20 -7.29
CA SER A 131 -12.33 1.30 -6.68
C SER A 131 -10.96 1.96 -6.55
N LEU A 132 -10.45 2.64 -7.59
CA LEU A 132 -9.18 3.37 -7.53
C LEU A 132 -9.20 4.47 -6.46
N GLN A 133 -10.27 5.26 -6.40
CA GLN A 133 -10.45 6.30 -5.38
C GLN A 133 -10.48 5.72 -3.96
N ASN A 134 -11.09 4.54 -3.80
CA ASN A 134 -11.09 3.85 -2.50
C ASN A 134 -9.69 3.32 -2.15
N TRP A 135 -8.94 2.78 -3.09
CA TRP A 135 -7.56 2.35 -2.90
C TRP A 135 -6.65 3.52 -2.51
N GLU A 136 -6.77 4.65 -3.21
CA GLU A 136 -6.03 5.88 -2.89
C GLU A 136 -6.24 6.28 -1.43
N LYS A 137 -7.50 6.34 -0.98
CA LYS A 137 -7.85 6.67 0.40
C LYS A 137 -7.27 5.67 1.40
N LEU A 138 -7.44 4.36 1.14
CA LEU A 138 -6.94 3.32 2.05
C LEU A 138 -5.42 3.34 2.18
N LEU A 139 -4.68 3.55 1.09
CA LEU A 139 -3.22 3.66 1.14
C LEU A 139 -2.76 4.94 1.84
N LEU A 140 -3.48 6.05 1.67
CA LEU A 140 -3.19 7.29 2.39
C LEU A 140 -3.40 7.13 3.90
N ASP A 141 -4.51 6.51 4.30
CA ASP A 141 -4.81 6.24 5.71
C ASP A 141 -3.75 5.32 6.33
N LEU A 142 -3.33 4.27 5.62
CA LEU A 142 -2.28 3.36 6.06
C LEU A 142 -0.92 4.05 6.17
N LEU A 143 -0.57 4.89 5.20
CA LEU A 143 0.67 5.69 5.23
C LEU A 143 0.71 6.63 6.44
N ASN A 144 -0.41 7.28 6.76
CA ASN A 144 -0.52 8.15 7.92
C ASN A 144 -0.37 7.37 9.23
N LEU A 145 -0.93 6.17 9.31
CA LEU A 145 -0.80 5.29 10.47
C LEU A 145 0.67 4.89 10.70
N LEU A 146 1.37 4.42 9.67
CA LEU A 146 2.78 4.05 9.75
C LEU A 146 3.68 5.23 10.12
N ASN A 147 3.41 6.42 9.61
CA ASN A 147 4.16 7.63 9.96
C ASN A 147 3.87 8.07 11.42
N GLY A 148 2.66 7.88 11.91
CA GLY A 148 2.28 8.13 13.30
C GLY A 148 3.00 7.20 14.28
N GLU A 149 3.12 5.93 13.96
CA GLU A 149 3.86 4.94 14.77
C GLU A 149 5.37 5.27 14.81
N LYS A 150 5.99 5.65 13.68
CA LYS A 150 7.39 6.11 13.65
C LYS A 150 7.62 7.31 14.58
N ALA A 151 6.70 8.26 14.63
CA ALA A 151 6.83 9.44 15.50
C ALA A 151 6.78 9.09 16.99
N VAL A 152 5.98 8.09 17.39
CA VAL A 152 5.87 7.60 18.76
C VAL A 152 7.13 6.82 19.15
N ASP A 153 7.61 5.93 18.29
CA ASP A 153 8.81 5.13 18.55
C ASP A 153 10.06 5.99 18.67
N ASN A 154 10.23 7.00 17.81
CA ASN A 154 11.34 7.94 17.88
C ASN A 154 11.36 8.75 19.19
N ARG A 155 10.19 9.16 19.71
CA ARG A 155 10.09 9.81 21.02
C ARG A 155 10.50 8.87 22.15
N ALA A 156 10.02 7.65 22.12
CA ALA A 156 10.39 6.62 23.13
C ALA A 156 11.88 6.30 23.11
N ARG A 157 12.51 6.26 21.93
CA ARG A 157 13.97 6.09 21.77
C ARG A 157 14.73 7.28 22.37
N GLN A 158 14.36 8.52 22.03
CA GLN A 158 14.99 9.73 22.57
C GLN A 158 14.90 9.80 24.11
N ASP A 159 13.77 9.41 24.68
CA ASP A 159 13.61 9.38 26.14
C ASP A 159 14.47 8.31 26.80
N ARG A 160 14.64 7.12 26.19
CA ARG A 160 15.58 6.10 26.66
C ARG A 160 17.03 6.60 26.60
N TYR A 161 17.45 7.27 25.51
CA TYR A 161 18.79 7.86 25.42
C TYR A 161 19.05 8.90 26.49
N LYS A 162 18.08 9.77 26.80
CA LYS A 162 18.18 10.75 27.89
C LYS A 162 18.35 10.09 29.25
N ILE A 163 17.60 9.02 29.51
CA ILE A 163 17.69 8.27 30.77
C ILE A 163 19.08 7.62 30.90
N ILE A 164 19.56 6.92 29.87
CA ILE A 164 20.87 6.25 29.88
C ILE A 164 22.00 7.27 30.04
N SER A 165 21.96 8.40 29.32
CA SER A 165 22.99 9.45 29.45
C SER A 165 22.99 10.10 30.82
N SER A 166 21.85 10.20 31.50
CA SER A 166 21.77 10.72 32.88
C SER A 166 22.41 9.79 33.91
N PHE A 167 22.37 8.48 33.68
CA PHE A 167 23.04 7.49 34.55
C PHE A 167 24.56 7.47 34.33
N THR A 168 25.03 7.59 33.09
CA THR A 168 26.47 7.60 32.78
C THR A 168 27.14 8.87 33.22
N SER A 169 26.48 10.02 33.25
CA SER A 169 27.03 11.27 33.76
C SER A 169 27.15 11.30 35.29
N ARG A 170 26.25 10.63 36.03
CA ARG A 170 26.32 10.54 37.49
C ARG A 170 27.43 9.59 37.97
N GLY A 171 27.77 8.55 37.20
CA GLY A 171 28.84 7.60 37.52
C GLY A 171 30.27 8.17 37.36
N ARG A 172 30.44 9.30 36.68
CA ARG A 172 31.76 9.95 36.51
C ARG A 172 32.12 10.97 37.60
N MET A 173 31.20 11.32 38.50
CA MET A 173 31.47 12.26 39.59
C MET A 173 31.74 11.56 40.93
N ALA A 174 31.87 10.23 40.94
CA ALA A 174 32.10 9.43 42.17
C ALA A 174 33.50 8.78 42.21
N ASN A 175 34.51 9.33 41.51
CA ASN A 175 35.93 8.91 41.69
C ASN A 175 36.79 10.14 41.91
#